data_5693ed122b9e8efe9e022b0c8c74cc27
#
_entry.id   5693ed122b9e8efe9e022b0c8c74cc27
#
_cell.length_a   1.000
_cell.length_b   1.000
_cell.length_c   1.000
_cell.angle_alpha   90.00
_cell.angle_beta   90.00
_cell.angle_gamma   90.00
#
_symmetry.space_group_name_H-M   'P 1'
#
loop_
_entity.id
_entity.type
_entity.pdbx_description
1 polymer ?
#
loop_
_entity_poly.entity_id
_entity_poly.type
_entity_poly.pdbx_seq_one_letter_code
_entity_poly.pdbx_strand_id
1 'polypeptide(L)'
;MAQHSAVAKARKAIDNLTLTVDTYKSAFNTLQPALTNDETRNRADTWALASRIQIEMYDKYMDNKQVGKQVDTKAMGHALIDAYTYSMNALKLDTIRVLDRKGNAQIDKKTGKPKVKTKYSRDVINRLVEHHNDYRIAGSALYNVKDWDGAYTAWEDYCLLASRTDDRRWAVDDTIIAEVRYYQGIAAWQRGDTTAAVKLFQTAREGGYNHKEAYDYALMCLSDLNDVQGVVTLAGEAYARFGTNDPQYIRILINDFINRGEYDSANNLLDEAIATNDKDDELQNLKGLVVESQSNIEDAMPYYLRCIELNDSNAQGQFNVGRYYYNQATQMRDRSRLVGKKLANLVNPVYSQALPYLEKSYAINPNNKDLRNALRDIYYKLGQADKLQAIESVKD
;
A
#
# COMPACT_ATOMS: atom_id res chain seq x y z
N MET A 1 14.66 -15.68 -44.84
CA MET A 1 16.05 -16.26 -44.75
C MET A 1 16.93 -15.51 -43.72
N ALA A 2 17.04 -14.22 -43.74
CA ALA A 2 17.93 -13.48 -42.79
C ALA A 2 17.60 -13.74 -41.32
N GLN A 3 16.33 -13.83 -40.93
CA GLN A 3 15.91 -14.01 -39.54
C GLN A 3 16.09 -15.45 -39.03
N HIS A 4 15.98 -16.47 -39.87
CA HIS A 4 16.38 -17.83 -39.53
C HIS A 4 17.88 -17.93 -39.23
N SER A 5 18.69 -17.17 -39.96
CA SER A 5 20.13 -17.02 -39.68
C SER A 5 20.39 -16.34 -38.34
N ALA A 6 19.58 -15.33 -37.95
CA ALA A 6 19.69 -14.66 -36.66
C ALA A 6 19.41 -15.61 -35.47
N VAL A 7 18.36 -16.44 -35.57
CA VAL A 7 18.05 -17.47 -34.56
C VAL A 7 19.20 -18.47 -34.41
N ALA A 8 19.75 -18.95 -35.56
CA ALA A 8 20.87 -19.89 -35.53
C ALA A 8 22.17 -19.27 -34.99
N LYS A 9 22.47 -18.01 -35.33
CA LYS A 9 23.63 -17.27 -34.80
C LYS A 9 23.51 -17.02 -33.27
N ALA A 10 22.35 -16.57 -32.80
CA ALA A 10 22.13 -16.37 -31.39
C ALA A 10 22.28 -17.66 -30.58
N ARG A 11 21.74 -18.78 -31.07
CA ARG A 11 21.90 -20.11 -30.47
C ARG A 11 23.36 -20.50 -30.37
N LYS A 12 24.11 -20.40 -31.49
CA LYS A 12 25.54 -20.72 -31.52
C LYS A 12 26.34 -19.85 -30.54
N ALA A 13 25.96 -18.60 -30.35
CA ALA A 13 26.67 -17.69 -29.45
C ALA A 13 26.58 -18.12 -27.97
N ILE A 14 25.46 -18.73 -27.54
CA ILE A 14 25.26 -19.19 -26.15
C ILE A 14 25.65 -20.66 -25.92
N ASP A 15 26.03 -21.39 -26.95
CA ASP A 15 26.52 -22.77 -26.80
C ASP A 15 28.05 -22.84 -26.57
N ASN A 16 28.73 -21.69 -26.36
CA ASN A 16 30.17 -21.60 -26.09
C ASN A 16 30.48 -21.78 -24.59
N LEU A 17 31.72 -22.14 -24.27
CA LEU A 17 32.17 -22.45 -22.90
C LEU A 17 32.44 -21.23 -22.01
N THR A 18 32.68 -20.04 -22.59
CA THR A 18 33.06 -18.84 -21.83
C THR A 18 32.01 -17.76 -22.03
N LEU A 19 30.98 -17.79 -21.19
CA LEU A 19 29.82 -16.88 -21.28
C LEU A 19 29.88 -15.79 -20.23
N THR A 20 29.68 -14.58 -20.66
CA THR A 20 29.54 -13.37 -19.78
C THR A 20 28.17 -12.77 -20.01
N VAL A 21 27.75 -11.85 -19.11
CA VAL A 21 26.53 -11.06 -19.28
C VAL A 21 26.49 -10.38 -20.66
N ASP A 22 27.61 -9.82 -21.10
CA ASP A 22 27.69 -9.13 -22.41
C ASP A 22 27.53 -10.07 -23.58
N THR A 23 27.98 -11.33 -23.44
CA THR A 23 27.75 -12.37 -24.45
C THR A 23 26.27 -12.67 -24.62
N TYR A 24 25.52 -12.79 -23.49
CA TYR A 24 24.07 -12.99 -23.53
C TYR A 24 23.33 -11.77 -24.09
N LYS A 25 23.72 -10.55 -23.70
CA LYS A 25 23.18 -9.31 -24.29
C LYS A 25 23.36 -9.27 -25.80
N SER A 26 24.56 -9.59 -26.29
CA SER A 26 24.87 -9.62 -27.69
C SER A 26 24.07 -10.70 -28.45
N ALA A 27 23.93 -11.89 -27.86
CA ALA A 27 23.12 -12.97 -28.41
C ALA A 27 21.65 -12.58 -28.51
N PHE A 28 21.11 -11.93 -27.46
CA PHE A 28 19.74 -11.42 -27.43
C PHE A 28 19.52 -10.34 -28.50
N ASN A 29 20.40 -9.36 -28.60
CA ASN A 29 20.32 -8.31 -29.63
C ASN A 29 20.33 -8.91 -31.06
N THR A 30 21.06 -9.99 -31.25
CA THR A 30 21.07 -10.72 -32.54
C THR A 30 19.72 -11.41 -32.80
N LEU A 31 19.08 -11.95 -31.75
CA LEU A 31 17.79 -12.63 -31.81
C LEU A 31 16.59 -11.69 -31.91
N GLN A 32 16.66 -10.53 -31.30
CA GLN A 32 15.53 -9.59 -31.08
C GLN A 32 14.73 -9.30 -32.39
N PRO A 33 15.34 -9.04 -33.55
CA PRO A 33 14.58 -8.83 -34.79
C PRO A 33 13.74 -10.05 -35.20
N ALA A 34 14.13 -11.27 -34.80
CA ALA A 34 13.36 -12.48 -35.11
C ALA A 34 12.07 -12.63 -34.29
N LEU A 35 11.94 -11.91 -33.16
CA LEU A 35 10.74 -11.92 -32.29
C LEU A 35 9.57 -11.15 -32.91
N THR A 36 9.83 -10.24 -33.83
CA THR A 36 8.83 -9.41 -34.53
C THR A 36 8.61 -9.76 -35.97
N ASN A 37 9.50 -10.55 -36.56
CA ASN A 37 9.47 -10.92 -37.99
C ASN A 37 8.39 -11.98 -38.27
N ASP A 38 7.61 -11.82 -39.35
CA ASP A 38 6.48 -12.68 -39.70
C ASP A 38 6.85 -14.16 -39.91
N GLU A 39 8.07 -14.45 -40.37
CA GLU A 39 8.55 -15.83 -40.60
C GLU A 39 8.94 -16.54 -39.29
N THR A 40 9.33 -15.79 -38.25
CA THR A 40 9.94 -16.36 -37.04
C THR A 40 9.17 -16.10 -35.75
N ARG A 41 8.35 -15.03 -35.68
CA ARG A 41 7.54 -14.70 -34.51
C ARG A 41 6.49 -15.75 -34.13
N ASN A 42 6.07 -16.56 -35.11
CA ASN A 42 5.08 -17.63 -34.90
C ASN A 42 5.72 -18.99 -34.62
N ARG A 43 7.00 -19.02 -34.29
CA ARG A 43 7.76 -20.26 -34.03
C ARG A 43 8.14 -20.38 -32.57
N ALA A 44 7.77 -21.50 -31.94
CA ALA A 44 8.10 -21.80 -30.56
C ALA A 44 9.61 -21.78 -30.26
N ASP A 45 10.46 -22.24 -31.21
CA ASP A 45 11.91 -22.28 -31.01
C ASP A 45 12.56 -20.90 -30.92
N THR A 46 11.98 -19.88 -31.55
CA THR A 46 12.44 -18.48 -31.44
C THR A 46 12.23 -17.95 -30.02
N TRP A 47 11.03 -18.14 -29.46
CA TRP A 47 10.68 -17.68 -28.11
C TRP A 47 11.34 -18.52 -27.03
N ALA A 48 11.45 -19.84 -27.20
CA ALA A 48 12.16 -20.70 -26.27
C ALA A 48 13.66 -20.34 -26.17
N LEU A 49 14.28 -19.94 -27.30
CA LEU A 49 15.65 -19.43 -27.29
C LEU A 49 15.75 -18.07 -26.59
N ALA A 50 14.80 -17.16 -26.82
CA ALA A 50 14.77 -15.87 -26.14
C ALA A 50 14.66 -16.05 -24.63
N SER A 51 13.73 -16.90 -24.17
CA SER A 51 13.57 -17.23 -22.74
C SER A 51 14.87 -17.83 -22.18
N ARG A 52 15.50 -18.79 -22.87
CA ARG A 52 16.76 -19.40 -22.45
C ARG A 52 17.86 -18.36 -22.26
N ILE A 53 18.03 -17.45 -23.24
CA ILE A 53 19.04 -16.38 -23.15
C ILE A 53 18.83 -15.50 -21.91
N GLN A 54 17.61 -15.12 -21.64
CA GLN A 54 17.30 -14.24 -20.51
C GLN A 54 17.51 -14.93 -19.15
N ILE A 55 17.10 -16.20 -19.01
CA ILE A 55 17.34 -16.98 -17.78
C ILE A 55 18.84 -17.17 -17.54
N GLU A 56 19.58 -17.63 -18.55
CA GLU A 56 21.03 -17.85 -18.41
C GLU A 56 21.80 -16.53 -18.21
N MET A 57 21.28 -15.40 -18.70
CA MET A 57 21.81 -14.08 -18.41
C MET A 57 21.57 -13.69 -16.95
N TYR A 58 20.37 -13.99 -16.42
CA TYR A 58 20.06 -13.80 -14.99
C TYR A 58 21.01 -14.62 -14.11
N ASP A 59 21.20 -15.90 -14.43
CA ASP A 59 22.13 -16.78 -13.72
C ASP A 59 23.53 -16.18 -13.68
N LYS A 60 23.96 -15.62 -14.80
CA LYS A 60 25.28 -14.98 -14.86
C LYS A 60 25.41 -13.72 -14.05
N TYR A 61 24.32 -12.93 -13.91
CA TYR A 61 24.26 -11.83 -12.97
C TYR A 61 24.36 -12.35 -11.52
N MET A 62 23.64 -13.44 -11.20
CA MET A 62 23.68 -14.04 -9.87
C MET A 62 25.06 -14.59 -9.53
N ASP A 63 25.74 -15.29 -10.45
CA ASP A 63 27.13 -15.73 -10.30
C ASP A 63 28.06 -14.55 -9.95
N ASN A 64 27.96 -13.47 -10.72
CA ASN A 64 28.76 -12.27 -10.50
C ASN A 64 28.50 -11.66 -9.11
N LYS A 65 27.23 -11.61 -8.70
CA LYS A 65 26.83 -11.09 -7.37
C LYS A 65 27.35 -11.96 -6.23
N GLN A 66 27.31 -13.28 -6.38
CA GLN A 66 27.81 -14.23 -5.38
C GLN A 66 29.33 -14.10 -5.15
N VAL A 67 30.10 -13.76 -6.18
CA VAL A 67 31.54 -13.52 -6.06
C VAL A 67 31.87 -12.06 -5.75
N GLY A 68 30.90 -11.27 -5.28
CA GLY A 68 31.08 -9.89 -4.81
C GLY A 68 31.26 -8.83 -5.90
N LYS A 69 30.99 -9.15 -7.17
CA LYS A 69 31.02 -8.15 -8.25
C LYS A 69 29.77 -7.26 -8.19
N GLN A 70 29.94 -6.00 -8.53
CA GLN A 70 28.81 -5.11 -8.72
C GLN A 70 27.99 -5.56 -9.95
N VAL A 71 26.67 -5.60 -9.78
CA VAL A 71 25.72 -5.99 -10.84
C VAL A 71 24.66 -4.92 -11.03
N ASP A 72 24.18 -4.78 -12.24
CA ASP A 72 23.01 -3.97 -12.55
C ASP A 72 21.75 -4.72 -12.08
N THR A 73 21.24 -4.35 -10.91
CA THR A 73 20.07 -4.97 -10.28
C THR A 73 18.81 -4.85 -11.14
N LYS A 74 18.64 -3.72 -11.83
CA LYS A 74 17.49 -3.54 -12.74
C LYS A 74 17.57 -4.48 -13.92
N ALA A 75 18.70 -4.49 -14.63
CA ALA A 75 18.88 -5.37 -15.76
C ALA A 75 18.78 -6.85 -15.38
N MET A 76 19.27 -7.23 -14.20
CA MET A 76 19.13 -8.59 -13.66
C MET A 76 17.66 -8.97 -13.43
N GLY A 77 16.87 -8.12 -12.75
CA GLY A 77 15.45 -8.39 -12.50
C GLY A 77 14.61 -8.44 -13.78
N HIS A 78 14.86 -7.49 -14.70
CA HIS A 78 14.17 -7.45 -15.98
C HIS A 78 14.49 -8.66 -16.88
N ALA A 79 15.66 -9.27 -16.74
CA ALA A 79 15.96 -10.50 -17.47
C ALA A 79 15.00 -11.64 -17.09
N LEU A 80 14.62 -11.78 -15.81
CA LEU A 80 13.59 -12.77 -15.41
C LEU A 80 12.20 -12.40 -15.93
N ILE A 81 11.79 -11.15 -15.84
CA ILE A 81 10.48 -10.67 -16.35
C ILE A 81 10.35 -10.95 -17.84
N ASP A 82 11.40 -10.64 -18.61
CA ASP A 82 11.45 -10.95 -20.05
C ASP A 82 11.42 -12.47 -20.30
N ALA A 83 12.14 -13.23 -19.48
CA ALA A 83 12.15 -14.69 -19.57
C ALA A 83 10.76 -15.30 -19.38
N TYR A 84 9.98 -14.79 -18.42
CA TYR A 84 8.58 -15.20 -18.22
C TYR A 84 7.76 -14.94 -19.50
N THR A 85 7.78 -13.72 -20.01
CA THR A 85 7.05 -13.31 -21.21
C THR A 85 7.39 -14.20 -22.41
N TYR A 86 8.68 -14.44 -22.63
CA TYR A 86 9.13 -15.28 -23.76
C TYR A 86 8.81 -16.76 -23.56
N SER A 87 8.85 -17.24 -22.31
CA SER A 87 8.41 -18.59 -21.95
C SER A 87 6.94 -18.82 -22.28
N MET A 88 6.07 -17.86 -21.87
CA MET A 88 4.63 -17.98 -22.14
C MET A 88 4.34 -17.99 -23.63
N ASN A 89 5.04 -17.19 -24.44
CA ASN A 89 4.93 -17.22 -25.91
C ASN A 89 5.42 -18.54 -26.48
N ALA A 90 6.52 -19.07 -25.99
CA ALA A 90 7.04 -20.38 -26.44
C ALA A 90 6.03 -21.51 -26.16
N LEU A 91 5.48 -21.55 -24.92
CA LEU A 91 4.51 -22.57 -24.52
C LEU A 91 3.22 -22.50 -25.34
N LYS A 92 2.74 -21.29 -25.63
CA LYS A 92 1.55 -21.05 -26.46
C LYS A 92 1.73 -21.59 -27.90
N LEU A 93 2.91 -21.45 -28.45
CA LEU A 93 3.21 -21.81 -29.84
C LEU A 93 3.71 -23.26 -30.00
N ASP A 94 4.17 -23.91 -28.90
CA ASP A 94 4.71 -25.27 -28.93
C ASP A 94 3.61 -26.33 -28.91
N THR A 95 2.68 -26.24 -29.87
CA THR A 95 1.53 -27.13 -30.01
C THR A 95 1.53 -27.73 -31.41
N ILE A 96 2.18 -28.88 -31.59
CA ILE A 96 2.22 -29.62 -32.87
C ILE A 96 1.06 -30.63 -32.86
N ARG A 97 0.06 -30.43 -33.72
CA ARG A 97 -1.04 -31.40 -33.87
C ARG A 97 -0.52 -32.74 -34.37
N VAL A 98 -0.91 -33.81 -33.71
CA VAL A 98 -0.62 -35.17 -34.16
C VAL A 98 -1.67 -35.57 -35.17
N LEU A 99 -1.21 -35.87 -36.39
CA LEU A 99 -2.09 -36.30 -37.49
C LEU A 99 -2.08 -37.83 -37.62
N ASP A 100 -3.18 -38.41 -38.10
CA ASP A 100 -3.25 -39.80 -38.53
C ASP A 100 -2.60 -39.97 -39.94
N ARG A 101 -2.59 -41.21 -40.40
CA ARG A 101 -2.06 -41.52 -41.75
C ARG A 101 -2.80 -40.84 -42.90
N LYS A 102 -4.02 -40.34 -42.65
CA LYS A 102 -4.88 -39.65 -43.62
C LYS A 102 -4.80 -38.14 -43.51
N GLY A 103 -3.95 -37.61 -42.58
CA GLY A 103 -3.80 -36.18 -42.35
C GLY A 103 -4.85 -35.57 -41.39
N ASN A 104 -5.71 -36.36 -40.75
CA ASN A 104 -6.70 -35.85 -39.77
C ASN A 104 -6.08 -35.74 -38.42
N ALA A 105 -6.55 -34.78 -37.61
CA ALA A 105 -6.11 -34.62 -36.21
C ALA A 105 -6.52 -35.86 -35.37
N GLN A 106 -5.54 -36.51 -34.77
CA GLN A 106 -5.83 -37.56 -33.77
C GLN A 106 -6.47 -36.95 -32.51
N ILE A 107 -7.55 -37.56 -32.06
CA ILE A 107 -8.24 -37.14 -30.85
C ILE A 107 -7.74 -37.93 -29.67
N ASP A 108 -7.47 -37.26 -28.57
CA ASP A 108 -7.17 -37.88 -27.28
C ASP A 108 -8.45 -38.48 -26.70
N LYS A 109 -8.45 -39.80 -26.45
CA LYS A 109 -9.64 -40.52 -25.99
C LYS A 109 -10.11 -40.11 -24.56
N LYS A 110 -9.20 -39.58 -23.75
CA LYS A 110 -9.54 -39.17 -22.36
C LYS A 110 -10.10 -37.74 -22.30
N THR A 111 -9.59 -36.85 -23.11
CA THR A 111 -9.93 -35.41 -23.05
C THR A 111 -10.88 -34.99 -24.17
N GLY A 112 -11.07 -35.80 -25.22
CA GLY A 112 -11.85 -35.44 -26.40
C GLY A 112 -11.21 -34.33 -27.27
N LYS A 113 -10.01 -33.88 -26.94
CA LYS A 113 -9.29 -32.80 -27.64
C LYS A 113 -8.27 -33.34 -28.64
N PRO A 114 -7.89 -32.59 -29.69
CA PRO A 114 -6.81 -32.96 -30.57
C PRO A 114 -5.51 -33.25 -29.81
N LYS A 115 -4.90 -34.40 -30.11
CA LYS A 115 -3.58 -34.73 -29.55
C LYS A 115 -2.55 -33.74 -30.06
N VAL A 116 -1.74 -33.24 -29.13
CA VAL A 116 -0.60 -32.38 -29.46
C VAL A 116 0.70 -33.00 -28.97
N LYS A 117 1.78 -32.73 -29.69
CA LYS A 117 3.16 -33.01 -29.27
C LYS A 117 3.80 -31.66 -28.99
N THR A 118 4.63 -31.60 -27.96
CA THR A 118 5.46 -30.45 -27.64
C THR A 118 6.93 -30.80 -27.83
N LYS A 119 7.74 -29.84 -28.21
CA LYS A 119 9.18 -30.01 -28.41
C LYS A 119 10.01 -29.23 -27.40
N TYR A 120 9.54 -28.05 -27.02
CA TYR A 120 10.27 -27.10 -26.17
C TYR A 120 9.63 -26.94 -24.79
N SER A 121 8.36 -27.24 -24.67
CA SER A 121 7.56 -26.96 -23.45
C SER A 121 8.17 -27.56 -22.19
N ARG A 122 8.68 -28.78 -22.24
CA ARG A 122 9.30 -29.44 -21.09
C ARG A 122 10.51 -28.67 -20.56
N ASP A 123 11.40 -28.24 -21.44
CA ASP A 123 12.60 -27.51 -21.04
C ASP A 123 12.28 -26.11 -20.56
N VAL A 124 11.31 -25.44 -21.21
CA VAL A 124 10.81 -24.12 -20.76
C VAL A 124 10.20 -24.20 -19.38
N ILE A 125 9.31 -25.18 -19.13
CA ILE A 125 8.68 -25.37 -17.81
C ILE A 125 9.73 -25.69 -16.76
N ASN A 126 10.69 -26.57 -17.02
CA ASN A 126 11.72 -26.90 -16.05
C ASN A 126 12.53 -25.68 -15.64
N ARG A 127 12.97 -24.84 -16.59
CA ARG A 127 13.70 -23.58 -16.29
C ARG A 127 12.86 -22.61 -15.45
N LEU A 128 11.58 -22.42 -15.79
CA LEU A 128 10.70 -21.58 -15.00
C LEU A 128 10.49 -22.12 -13.57
N VAL A 129 10.35 -23.44 -13.41
CA VAL A 129 10.22 -24.07 -12.07
C VAL A 129 11.49 -23.88 -11.25
N GLU A 130 12.66 -24.08 -11.85
CA GLU A 130 13.95 -23.88 -11.19
C GLU A 130 14.10 -22.45 -10.67
N HIS A 131 13.59 -21.45 -11.41
CA HIS A 131 13.71 -20.03 -11.10
C HIS A 131 12.44 -19.42 -10.46
N HIS A 132 11.42 -20.23 -10.11
CA HIS A 132 10.16 -19.69 -9.62
C HIS A 132 10.37 -18.76 -8.43
N ASN A 133 11.11 -19.19 -7.40
CA ASN A 133 11.37 -18.35 -6.24
C ASN A 133 12.22 -17.10 -6.56
N ASP A 134 13.00 -17.13 -7.64
CA ASP A 134 13.83 -16.00 -8.04
C ASP A 134 12.98 -14.79 -8.49
N TYR A 135 11.77 -15.01 -9.02
CA TYR A 135 10.84 -13.92 -9.32
C TYR A 135 10.43 -13.14 -8.06
N ARG A 136 10.20 -13.84 -6.95
CA ARG A 136 9.91 -13.19 -5.65
C ARG A 136 11.10 -12.38 -5.15
N ILE A 137 12.31 -12.94 -5.26
CA ILE A 137 13.57 -12.27 -4.89
C ILE A 137 13.83 -11.06 -5.80
N ALA A 138 13.62 -11.21 -7.10
CA ALA A 138 13.80 -10.14 -8.08
C ALA A 138 12.82 -8.97 -7.80
N GLY A 139 11.56 -9.26 -7.46
CA GLY A 139 10.60 -8.26 -7.07
C GLY A 139 11.10 -7.41 -5.88
N SER A 140 11.62 -8.05 -4.84
CA SER A 140 12.21 -7.35 -3.69
C SER A 140 13.47 -6.54 -4.06
N ALA A 141 14.31 -7.08 -4.93
CA ALA A 141 15.52 -6.38 -5.39
C ALA A 141 15.18 -5.13 -6.23
N LEU A 142 14.20 -5.25 -7.14
CA LEU A 142 13.70 -4.14 -7.96
C LEU A 142 13.01 -3.07 -7.11
N TYR A 143 12.24 -3.47 -6.10
CA TYR A 143 11.64 -2.56 -5.13
C TYR A 143 12.69 -1.72 -4.40
N ASN A 144 13.77 -2.33 -3.93
CA ASN A 144 14.85 -1.64 -3.21
C ASN A 144 15.59 -0.61 -4.07
N VAL A 145 15.61 -0.77 -5.39
CA VAL A 145 16.17 0.21 -6.34
C VAL A 145 15.12 1.14 -6.94
N LYS A 146 13.91 1.16 -6.36
CA LYS A 146 12.76 1.99 -6.74
C LYS A 146 12.28 1.77 -8.18
N ASP A 147 12.42 0.56 -8.66
CA ASP A 147 11.82 0.10 -9.92
C ASP A 147 10.46 -0.54 -9.61
N TRP A 148 9.46 0.33 -9.36
CA TRP A 148 8.15 -0.10 -8.88
C TRP A 148 7.39 -0.95 -9.90
N ASP A 149 7.50 -0.60 -11.18
CA ASP A 149 6.90 -1.37 -12.27
C ASP A 149 7.55 -2.74 -12.42
N GLY A 150 8.86 -2.81 -12.37
CA GLY A 150 9.59 -4.06 -12.39
C GLY A 150 9.29 -4.94 -11.20
N ALA A 151 9.25 -4.37 -9.98
CA ALA A 151 8.89 -5.10 -8.76
C ALA A 151 7.47 -5.67 -8.84
N TYR A 152 6.50 -4.85 -9.23
CA TYR A 152 5.12 -5.27 -9.44
C TYR A 152 5.02 -6.44 -10.41
N THR A 153 5.69 -6.34 -11.55
CA THR A 153 5.63 -7.36 -12.60
C THR A 153 6.29 -8.66 -12.16
N ALA A 154 7.47 -8.60 -11.52
CA ALA A 154 8.15 -9.81 -11.04
C ALA A 154 7.31 -10.56 -9.98
N TRP A 155 6.64 -9.85 -9.07
CA TRP A 155 5.73 -10.46 -8.09
C TRP A 155 4.44 -10.99 -8.74
N GLU A 156 3.93 -10.32 -9.79
CA GLU A 156 2.81 -10.84 -10.57
C GLU A 156 3.19 -12.15 -11.28
N ASP A 157 4.34 -12.19 -11.94
CA ASP A 157 4.85 -13.39 -12.61
C ASP A 157 5.04 -14.56 -11.62
N TYR A 158 5.55 -14.27 -10.41
CA TYR A 158 5.64 -15.27 -9.34
C TYR A 158 4.28 -15.87 -8.98
N CYS A 159 3.26 -15.03 -8.76
CA CYS A 159 1.94 -15.48 -8.40
C CYS A 159 1.22 -16.19 -9.56
N LEU A 160 1.43 -15.74 -10.80
CA LEU A 160 0.91 -16.41 -12.00
C LEU A 160 1.53 -17.80 -12.20
N LEU A 161 2.81 -17.96 -11.93
CA LEU A 161 3.47 -19.27 -11.95
C LEU A 161 2.92 -20.17 -10.85
N ALA A 162 2.76 -19.68 -9.62
CA ALA A 162 2.18 -20.41 -8.50
C ALA A 162 0.75 -20.89 -8.76
N SER A 163 -0.04 -20.16 -9.56
CA SER A 163 -1.42 -20.53 -9.91
C SER A 163 -1.52 -21.64 -10.97
N ARG A 164 -0.42 -22.08 -11.56
CA ARG A 164 -0.41 -23.14 -12.57
C ARG A 164 -0.67 -24.50 -11.94
N THR A 165 -1.37 -25.34 -12.69
CA THR A 165 -1.75 -26.71 -12.26
C THR A 165 -1.16 -27.81 -13.13
N ASP A 166 -0.37 -27.44 -14.14
CA ASP A 166 0.22 -28.36 -15.11
C ASP A 166 1.48 -29.07 -14.59
N ASP A 167 2.03 -28.63 -13.46
CA ASP A 167 3.11 -29.28 -12.75
C ASP A 167 2.95 -29.06 -11.24
N ARG A 168 3.04 -30.13 -10.42
CA ARG A 168 2.92 -30.03 -8.96
C ARG A 168 4.01 -29.19 -8.28
N ARG A 169 5.12 -28.94 -8.96
CA ARG A 169 6.25 -28.13 -8.46
C ARG A 169 5.92 -26.63 -8.38
N TRP A 170 4.80 -26.18 -8.98
CA TRP A 170 4.31 -24.80 -8.86
C TRP A 170 3.67 -24.50 -7.51
N ALA A 171 3.27 -25.52 -6.77
CA ALA A 171 2.54 -25.33 -5.50
C ALA A 171 3.37 -24.52 -4.50
N VAL A 172 2.79 -23.46 -4.00
CA VAL A 172 3.33 -22.57 -2.96
C VAL A 172 2.28 -22.43 -1.87
N ASP A 173 2.71 -22.23 -0.64
CA ASP A 173 1.83 -21.96 0.47
C ASP A 173 1.06 -20.65 0.26
N ASP A 174 -0.25 -20.67 0.52
CA ASP A 174 -1.14 -19.52 0.31
C ASP A 174 -0.69 -18.30 1.13
N THR A 175 -0.08 -18.49 2.28
CA THR A 175 0.44 -17.41 3.13
C THR A 175 1.60 -16.68 2.47
N ILE A 176 2.45 -17.38 1.71
CA ILE A 176 3.53 -16.77 0.93
C ILE A 176 2.95 -15.94 -0.22
N ILE A 177 1.93 -16.49 -0.90
CA ILE A 177 1.23 -15.74 -1.95
C ILE A 177 0.60 -14.47 -1.38
N ALA A 178 -0.05 -14.57 -0.22
CA ALA A 178 -0.67 -13.43 0.46
C ALA A 178 0.38 -12.35 0.82
N GLU A 179 1.54 -12.75 1.34
CA GLU A 179 2.65 -11.85 1.62
C GLU A 179 3.15 -11.16 0.34
N VAL A 180 3.34 -11.91 -0.73
CA VAL A 180 3.77 -11.34 -2.02
C VAL A 180 2.74 -10.35 -2.56
N ARG A 181 1.45 -10.65 -2.45
CA ARG A 181 0.37 -9.72 -2.86
C ARG A 181 0.37 -8.44 -2.04
N TYR A 182 0.72 -8.49 -0.76
CA TYR A 182 0.89 -7.31 0.07
C TYR A 182 2.02 -6.41 -0.46
N TYR A 183 3.22 -6.95 -0.70
CA TYR A 183 4.33 -6.16 -1.24
C TYR A 183 4.06 -5.65 -2.66
N GLN A 184 3.36 -6.44 -3.47
CA GLN A 184 2.90 -6.02 -4.80
C GLN A 184 1.91 -4.84 -4.69
N GLY A 185 1.04 -4.84 -3.67
CA GLY A 185 0.14 -3.73 -3.36
C GLY A 185 0.90 -2.44 -3.06
N ILE A 186 1.98 -2.53 -2.28
CA ILE A 186 2.84 -1.37 -2.02
C ILE A 186 3.49 -0.87 -3.32
N ALA A 187 4.00 -1.76 -4.17
CA ALA A 187 4.58 -1.36 -5.46
C ALA A 187 3.54 -0.71 -6.39
N ALA A 188 2.31 -1.24 -6.40
CA ALA A 188 1.19 -0.65 -7.14
C ALA A 188 0.90 0.78 -6.68
N TRP A 189 0.84 1.01 -5.36
CA TRP A 189 0.65 2.33 -4.80
C TRP A 189 1.78 3.29 -5.15
N GLN A 190 3.05 2.85 -5.00
CA GLN A 190 4.23 3.65 -5.30
C GLN A 190 4.31 4.08 -6.78
N ARG A 191 3.79 3.29 -7.72
CA ARG A 191 3.71 3.65 -9.13
C ARG A 191 2.45 4.47 -9.49
N GLY A 192 1.60 4.80 -8.51
CA GLY A 192 0.37 5.60 -8.69
C GLY A 192 -0.87 4.80 -9.06
N ASP A 193 -0.83 3.47 -9.07
CA ASP A 193 -2.00 2.62 -9.34
C ASP A 193 -2.71 2.26 -8.03
N THR A 194 -3.31 3.27 -7.40
CA THR A 194 -4.00 3.15 -6.10
C THR A 194 -5.15 2.14 -6.17
N THR A 195 -5.85 2.04 -7.30
CA THR A 195 -6.95 1.08 -7.48
C THR A 195 -6.45 -0.37 -7.46
N ALA A 196 -5.33 -0.67 -8.14
CA ALA A 196 -4.72 -1.99 -8.07
C ALA A 196 -4.20 -2.28 -6.66
N ALA A 197 -3.63 -1.28 -5.97
CA ALA A 197 -3.13 -1.43 -4.61
C ALA A 197 -4.23 -1.90 -3.64
N VAL A 198 -5.42 -1.25 -3.64
CA VAL A 198 -6.56 -1.67 -2.81
C VAL A 198 -6.92 -3.13 -3.02
N LYS A 199 -7.04 -3.56 -4.29
CA LYS A 199 -7.37 -4.96 -4.64
C LYS A 199 -6.31 -5.94 -4.15
N LEU A 200 -5.04 -5.59 -4.26
CA LEU A 200 -3.93 -6.43 -3.84
C LEU A 200 -3.86 -6.55 -2.31
N PHE A 201 -4.06 -5.46 -1.58
CA PHE A 201 -4.17 -5.51 -0.11
C PHE A 201 -5.37 -6.33 0.34
N GLN A 202 -6.51 -6.23 -0.35
CA GLN A 202 -7.67 -7.10 -0.10
C GLN A 202 -7.32 -8.57 -0.32
N THR A 203 -6.73 -8.92 -1.48
CA THR A 203 -6.31 -10.29 -1.79
C THR A 203 -5.31 -10.82 -0.76
N ALA A 204 -4.37 -9.99 -0.30
CA ALA A 204 -3.42 -10.35 0.74
C ALA A 204 -4.13 -10.71 2.06
N ARG A 205 -5.08 -9.88 2.52
CA ARG A 205 -5.85 -10.15 3.76
C ARG A 205 -6.70 -11.41 3.63
N GLU A 206 -7.41 -11.58 2.51
CA GLU A 206 -8.22 -12.78 2.23
C GLU A 206 -7.37 -14.05 2.19
N GLY A 207 -6.12 -13.96 1.71
CA GLY A 207 -5.13 -15.02 1.71
C GLY A 207 -4.45 -15.29 3.06
N GLY A 208 -4.82 -14.54 4.10
CA GLY A 208 -4.32 -14.76 5.47
C GLY A 208 -3.18 -13.83 5.89
N TYR A 209 -2.78 -12.83 5.09
CA TYR A 209 -1.84 -11.80 5.52
C TYR A 209 -2.54 -10.80 6.44
N ASN A 210 -2.63 -11.17 7.72
CA ASN A 210 -3.45 -10.51 8.71
C ASN A 210 -2.67 -9.47 9.56
N HIS A 211 -1.65 -8.86 8.99
CA HIS A 211 -0.87 -7.82 9.63
C HIS A 211 -1.57 -6.47 9.54
N LYS A 212 -1.45 -5.66 10.59
CA LYS A 212 -2.08 -4.33 10.70
C LYS A 212 -1.75 -3.43 9.52
N GLU A 213 -0.52 -3.47 9.04
CA GLU A 213 -0.02 -2.66 7.94
C GLU A 213 -0.81 -2.87 6.64
N ALA A 214 -1.36 -4.08 6.40
CA ALA A 214 -2.19 -4.35 5.23
C ALA A 214 -3.54 -3.62 5.29
N TYR A 215 -4.07 -3.40 6.48
CA TYR A 215 -5.26 -2.58 6.71
C TYR A 215 -4.94 -1.10 6.59
N ASP A 216 -3.85 -0.64 7.19
CA ASP A 216 -3.46 0.76 7.19
C ASP A 216 -3.19 1.29 5.78
N TYR A 217 -2.39 0.56 4.97
CA TYR A 217 -2.14 0.94 3.59
C TYR A 217 -3.41 0.91 2.73
N ALA A 218 -4.29 -0.08 2.95
CA ALA A 218 -5.55 -0.14 2.23
C ALA A 218 -6.48 1.02 2.60
N LEU A 219 -6.54 1.43 3.88
CA LEU A 219 -7.29 2.61 4.33
C LEU A 219 -6.73 3.90 3.71
N MET A 220 -5.40 4.05 3.65
CA MET A 220 -4.77 5.19 2.97
C MET A 220 -5.16 5.24 1.50
N CYS A 221 -5.06 4.12 0.79
CA CYS A 221 -5.43 4.02 -0.62
C CYS A 221 -6.92 4.32 -0.86
N LEU A 222 -7.82 3.82 -0.02
CA LEU A 222 -9.26 4.11 -0.11
C LEU A 222 -9.54 5.59 0.15
N SER A 223 -8.82 6.21 1.08
CA SER A 223 -8.91 7.64 1.36
C SER A 223 -8.44 8.48 0.17
N ASP A 224 -7.32 8.11 -0.46
CA ASP A 224 -6.81 8.76 -1.68
C ASP A 224 -7.81 8.68 -2.85
N LEU A 225 -8.58 7.58 -2.92
CA LEU A 225 -9.66 7.38 -3.90
C LEU A 225 -10.96 8.07 -3.52
N ASN A 226 -11.05 8.72 -2.35
CA ASN A 226 -12.27 9.26 -1.77
C ASN A 226 -13.41 8.22 -1.61
N ASP A 227 -13.07 6.95 -1.42
CA ASP A 227 -14.04 5.88 -1.16
C ASP A 227 -14.39 5.83 0.33
N VAL A 228 -15.24 6.75 0.76
CA VAL A 228 -15.67 6.88 2.17
C VAL A 228 -16.30 5.59 2.68
N GLN A 229 -17.14 4.93 1.87
CA GLN A 229 -17.81 3.69 2.29
C GLN A 229 -16.81 2.53 2.44
N GLY A 230 -15.82 2.45 1.54
CA GLY A 230 -14.72 1.49 1.63
C GLY A 230 -13.88 1.71 2.89
N VAL A 231 -13.56 2.98 3.22
CA VAL A 231 -12.83 3.34 4.44
C VAL A 231 -13.58 2.88 5.70
N VAL A 232 -14.88 3.18 5.79
CA VAL A 232 -15.70 2.80 6.98
C VAL A 232 -15.81 1.29 7.11
N THR A 233 -16.07 0.59 6.01
CA THR A 233 -16.18 -0.87 5.99
C THR A 233 -14.89 -1.52 6.46
N LEU A 234 -13.77 -1.10 5.89
CA LEU A 234 -12.45 -1.65 6.24
C LEU A 234 -12.03 -1.30 7.67
N ALA A 235 -12.36 -0.10 8.14
CA ALA A 235 -12.12 0.29 9.55
C ALA A 235 -12.92 -0.61 10.52
N GLY A 236 -14.15 -1.01 10.16
CA GLY A 236 -14.94 -1.96 10.93
C GLY A 236 -14.28 -3.35 11.02
N GLU A 237 -13.78 -3.88 9.90
CA GLU A 237 -13.03 -5.13 9.87
C GLU A 237 -11.76 -5.05 10.72
N ALA A 238 -11.01 -3.94 10.59
CA ALA A 238 -9.78 -3.71 11.33
C ALA A 238 -10.05 -3.57 12.84
N TYR A 239 -11.08 -2.83 13.23
CA TYR A 239 -11.48 -2.69 14.62
C TYR A 239 -11.91 -4.04 15.24
N ALA A 240 -12.71 -4.82 14.54
CA ALA A 240 -13.12 -6.14 15.00
C ALA A 240 -11.93 -7.08 15.23
N ARG A 241 -10.83 -6.88 14.50
CA ARG A 241 -9.63 -7.70 14.58
C ARG A 241 -8.60 -7.22 15.60
N PHE A 242 -8.35 -5.92 15.65
CA PHE A 242 -7.28 -5.30 16.45
C PHE A 242 -7.80 -4.61 17.71
N GLY A 243 -9.11 -4.38 17.79
CA GLY A 243 -9.75 -3.75 18.93
C GLY A 243 -9.30 -2.29 19.14
N THR A 244 -9.19 -1.91 20.42
CA THR A 244 -8.79 -0.56 20.83
C THR A 244 -7.27 -0.33 20.83
N ASN A 245 -6.46 -1.32 20.43
CA ASN A 245 -5.00 -1.16 20.38
C ASN A 245 -4.54 -0.07 19.39
N ASP A 246 -5.41 0.31 18.46
CA ASP A 246 -5.22 1.45 17.59
C ASP A 246 -6.50 2.31 17.55
N PRO A 247 -6.46 3.52 18.10
CA PRO A 247 -7.63 4.40 18.14
C PRO A 247 -8.05 4.93 16.75
N GLN A 248 -7.24 4.72 15.71
CA GLN A 248 -7.54 5.17 14.36
C GLN A 248 -8.83 4.54 13.83
N TYR A 249 -9.01 3.25 14.03
CA TYR A 249 -10.17 2.53 13.48
C TYR A 249 -11.47 2.93 14.15
N ILE A 250 -11.49 2.97 15.48
CA ILE A 250 -12.69 3.40 16.22
C ILE A 250 -13.02 4.87 15.92
N ARG A 251 -12.02 5.74 15.73
CA ARG A 251 -12.22 7.14 15.33
C ARG A 251 -12.93 7.26 14.00
N ILE A 252 -12.56 6.46 13.00
CA ILE A 252 -13.23 6.44 11.69
C ILE A 252 -14.70 6.06 11.87
N LEU A 253 -14.98 4.99 12.63
CA LEU A 253 -16.35 4.53 12.88
C LEU A 253 -17.19 5.55 13.62
N ILE A 254 -16.64 6.15 14.66
CA ILE A 254 -17.33 7.19 15.45
C ILE A 254 -17.66 8.41 14.60
N ASN A 255 -16.70 8.88 13.76
CA ASN A 255 -16.95 9.99 12.86
C ASN A 255 -18.05 9.68 11.84
N ASP A 256 -18.10 8.44 11.32
CA ASP A 256 -19.16 8.01 10.43
C ASP A 256 -20.53 7.99 11.13
N PHE A 257 -20.62 7.45 12.35
CA PHE A 257 -21.84 7.49 13.14
C PHE A 257 -22.32 8.91 13.43
N ILE A 258 -21.41 9.81 13.79
CA ILE A 258 -21.73 11.24 14.02
C ILE A 258 -22.29 11.87 12.73
N ASN A 259 -21.63 11.65 11.59
CA ASN A 259 -22.07 12.20 10.29
C ASN A 259 -23.45 11.70 9.87
N ARG A 260 -23.81 10.48 10.25
CA ARG A 260 -25.14 9.90 10.00
C ARG A 260 -26.18 10.24 11.08
N GLY A 261 -25.78 10.94 12.14
CA GLY A 261 -26.64 11.23 13.30
C GLY A 261 -26.96 10.01 14.17
N GLU A 262 -26.19 8.94 14.07
CA GLU A 262 -26.37 7.68 14.80
C GLU A 262 -25.63 7.70 16.13
N TYR A 263 -25.94 8.69 16.97
CA TYR A 263 -25.24 8.93 18.23
C TYR A 263 -25.35 7.77 19.23
N ASP A 264 -26.46 7.05 19.23
CA ASP A 264 -26.63 5.88 20.11
C ASP A 264 -25.66 4.75 19.72
N SER A 265 -25.45 4.52 18.42
CA SER A 265 -24.46 3.55 17.92
C SER A 265 -23.04 3.96 18.31
N ALA A 266 -22.70 5.24 18.16
CA ALA A 266 -21.41 5.78 18.57
C ALA A 266 -21.20 5.64 20.10
N ASN A 267 -22.21 5.95 20.90
CA ASN A 267 -22.14 5.83 22.35
C ASN A 267 -21.94 4.39 22.79
N ASN A 268 -22.71 3.43 22.25
CA ASN A 268 -22.59 2.02 22.59
C ASN A 268 -21.20 1.47 22.27
N LEU A 269 -20.67 1.78 21.07
CA LEU A 269 -19.32 1.35 20.67
C LEU A 269 -18.24 1.90 21.61
N LEU A 270 -18.36 3.18 22.01
CA LEU A 270 -17.41 3.81 22.95
C LEU A 270 -17.55 3.26 24.37
N ASP A 271 -18.77 3.01 24.86
CA ASP A 271 -18.98 2.46 26.19
C ASP A 271 -18.38 1.03 26.31
N GLU A 272 -18.52 0.19 25.27
CA GLU A 272 -17.87 -1.11 25.21
C GLU A 272 -16.33 -0.97 25.16
N ALA A 273 -15.80 -0.04 24.37
CA ALA A 273 -14.38 0.20 24.26
C ALA A 273 -13.78 0.72 25.58
N ILE A 274 -14.44 1.69 26.25
CA ILE A 274 -14.02 2.23 27.54
C ILE A 274 -14.11 1.16 28.64
N ALA A 275 -15.13 0.31 28.62
CA ALA A 275 -15.24 -0.81 29.58
C ALA A 275 -14.06 -1.78 29.45
N THR A 276 -13.48 -1.90 28.26
CA THR A 276 -12.30 -2.75 28.02
C THR A 276 -10.99 -2.04 28.40
N ASN A 277 -10.91 -0.72 28.19
CA ASN A 277 -9.73 0.09 28.48
C ASN A 277 -10.13 1.49 29.02
N ASP A 278 -10.39 1.57 30.32
CA ASP A 278 -10.84 2.80 31.02
C ASP A 278 -9.74 3.87 31.18
N LYS A 279 -8.49 3.52 30.88
CA LYS A 279 -7.32 4.41 30.95
C LYS A 279 -6.89 4.97 29.60
N ASP A 280 -7.64 4.69 28.55
CA ASP A 280 -7.39 5.22 27.22
C ASP A 280 -7.93 6.65 27.12
N ASP A 281 -7.01 7.61 27.01
CA ASP A 281 -7.33 9.04 26.92
C ASP A 281 -8.06 9.39 25.60
N GLU A 282 -7.73 8.71 24.51
CA GLU A 282 -8.37 8.95 23.22
C GLU A 282 -9.84 8.50 23.22
N LEU A 283 -10.18 7.38 23.86
CA LEU A 283 -11.57 6.95 24.01
C LEU A 283 -12.40 7.97 24.80
N GLN A 284 -11.81 8.59 25.83
CA GLN A 284 -12.47 9.65 26.58
C GLN A 284 -12.67 10.90 25.70
N ASN A 285 -11.68 11.28 24.91
CA ASN A 285 -11.80 12.38 23.97
C ASN A 285 -12.89 12.13 22.91
N LEU A 286 -12.95 10.93 22.33
CA LEU A 286 -14.00 10.53 21.36
C LEU A 286 -15.39 10.53 22.02
N LYS A 287 -15.53 10.06 23.27
CA LYS A 287 -16.79 10.12 24.00
C LYS A 287 -17.26 11.57 24.19
N GLY A 288 -16.33 12.46 24.54
CA GLY A 288 -16.61 13.90 24.60
C GLY A 288 -17.13 14.45 23.26
N LEU A 289 -16.51 14.09 22.14
CA LEU A 289 -16.96 14.51 20.80
C LEU A 289 -18.37 14.02 20.45
N VAL A 290 -18.72 12.79 20.77
CA VAL A 290 -20.08 12.26 20.56
C VAL A 290 -21.11 13.02 21.39
N VAL A 291 -20.83 13.22 22.69
CA VAL A 291 -21.73 13.95 23.59
C VAL A 291 -21.88 15.40 23.13
N GLU A 292 -20.81 16.07 22.72
CA GLU A 292 -20.88 17.44 22.19
C GLU A 292 -21.74 17.51 20.91
N SER A 293 -21.60 16.53 20.02
CA SER A 293 -22.37 16.49 18.76
C SER A 293 -23.85 16.22 18.97
N GLN A 294 -24.20 15.48 20.02
CA GLN A 294 -25.57 15.16 20.39
C GLN A 294 -26.26 16.28 21.23
N SER A 295 -25.50 16.96 22.03
CA SER A 295 -26.02 17.93 23.00
C SER A 295 -25.27 19.27 22.93
N ASN A 296 -24.25 19.44 23.75
CA ASN A 296 -23.46 20.67 23.84
C ASN A 296 -22.08 20.38 24.45
N ILE A 297 -21.19 21.37 24.38
CA ILE A 297 -19.82 21.23 24.89
C ILE A 297 -19.77 21.15 26.43
N GLU A 298 -20.73 21.72 27.12
CA GLU A 298 -20.84 21.67 28.60
C GLU A 298 -20.98 20.24 29.10
N ASP A 299 -21.84 19.45 28.44
CA ASP A 299 -22.06 18.04 28.76
C ASP A 299 -20.84 17.16 28.39
N ALA A 300 -20.05 17.58 27.41
CA ALA A 300 -18.84 16.89 26.97
C ALA A 300 -17.62 17.15 27.90
N MET A 301 -17.63 18.25 28.66
CA MET A 301 -16.48 18.68 29.46
C MET A 301 -15.93 17.61 30.43
N PRO A 302 -16.74 16.81 31.14
CA PRO A 302 -16.23 15.77 32.03
C PRO A 302 -15.31 14.76 31.29
N TYR A 303 -15.65 14.43 30.05
CA TYR A 303 -14.88 13.50 29.23
C TYR A 303 -13.57 14.14 28.73
N TYR A 304 -13.60 15.40 28.28
CA TYR A 304 -12.40 16.11 27.88
C TYR A 304 -11.42 16.31 29.04
N LEU A 305 -11.94 16.63 30.24
CA LEU A 305 -11.14 16.73 31.45
C LEU A 305 -10.54 15.38 31.86
N ARG A 306 -11.30 14.28 31.73
CA ARG A 306 -10.81 12.94 31.98
C ARG A 306 -9.72 12.54 30.99
N CYS A 307 -9.87 12.91 29.70
CA CYS A 307 -8.85 12.71 28.70
C CYS A 307 -7.50 13.32 29.10
N ILE A 308 -7.48 14.61 29.46
CA ILE A 308 -6.24 15.30 29.86
C ILE A 308 -5.72 14.91 31.26
N GLU A 309 -6.56 14.37 32.12
CA GLU A 309 -6.14 13.75 33.38
C GLU A 309 -5.38 12.45 33.15
N LEU A 310 -5.84 11.63 32.21
CA LEU A 310 -5.18 10.38 31.82
C LEU A 310 -3.88 10.63 31.04
N ASN A 311 -3.91 11.60 30.13
CA ASN A 311 -2.77 11.97 29.32
C ASN A 311 -2.73 13.49 29.11
N ASP A 312 -1.97 14.15 29.93
CA ASP A 312 -1.78 15.59 29.93
C ASP A 312 -1.13 16.10 28.59
N SER A 313 -0.56 15.22 27.79
CA SER A 313 -0.02 15.50 26.44
C SER A 313 -0.99 15.20 25.30
N ASN A 314 -2.26 14.90 25.57
CA ASN A 314 -3.27 14.76 24.53
C ASN A 314 -3.64 16.15 23.97
N ALA A 315 -3.10 16.47 22.79
CA ALA A 315 -3.27 17.77 22.13
C ALA A 315 -4.75 18.10 21.88
N GLN A 316 -5.55 17.09 21.48
CA GLN A 316 -6.96 17.29 21.16
C GLN A 316 -7.80 17.51 22.41
N GLY A 317 -7.56 16.76 23.48
CA GLY A 317 -8.19 16.97 24.79
C GLY A 317 -7.88 18.37 25.33
N GLN A 318 -6.62 18.79 25.31
CA GLN A 318 -6.21 20.14 25.67
C GLN A 318 -6.91 21.21 24.83
N PHE A 319 -6.97 21.02 23.52
CA PHE A 319 -7.69 21.93 22.62
C PHE A 319 -9.18 22.05 22.98
N ASN A 320 -9.86 20.92 23.20
CA ASN A 320 -11.30 20.90 23.49
C ASN A 320 -11.62 21.62 24.81
N VAL A 321 -10.83 21.41 25.86
CA VAL A 321 -10.98 22.15 27.14
C VAL A 321 -10.70 23.63 26.93
N GLY A 322 -9.63 23.98 26.24
CA GLY A 322 -9.30 25.39 25.97
C GLY A 322 -10.36 26.09 25.13
N ARG A 323 -10.88 25.40 24.10
CA ARG A 323 -11.98 25.89 23.24
C ARG A 323 -13.26 26.14 24.02
N TYR A 324 -13.59 25.29 24.98
CA TYR A 324 -14.73 25.53 25.88
C TYR A 324 -14.62 26.87 26.55
N TYR A 325 -13.54 27.17 27.28
CA TYR A 325 -13.37 28.46 27.98
C TYR A 325 -13.27 29.64 27.01
N TYR A 326 -12.62 29.46 25.85
CA TYR A 326 -12.57 30.51 24.82
C TYR A 326 -13.97 30.88 24.31
N ASN A 327 -14.78 29.87 23.98
CA ASN A 327 -16.15 30.08 23.52
C ASN A 327 -17.02 30.71 24.61
N GLN A 328 -16.87 30.29 25.88
CA GLN A 328 -17.58 30.90 27.02
C GLN A 328 -17.24 32.39 27.15
N ALA A 329 -15.98 32.76 27.13
CA ALA A 329 -15.55 34.15 27.17
C ALA A 329 -16.11 34.97 25.99
N THR A 330 -16.11 34.37 24.79
CA THR A 330 -16.65 34.99 23.57
C THR A 330 -18.17 35.21 23.68
N GLN A 331 -18.92 34.21 24.14
CA GLN A 331 -20.37 34.35 24.37
C GLN A 331 -20.71 35.40 25.47
N MET A 332 -19.92 35.42 26.54
CA MET A 332 -20.07 36.46 27.58
C MET A 332 -19.85 37.84 27.00
N ARG A 333 -18.83 38.03 26.14
CA ARG A 333 -18.58 39.30 25.44
C ARG A 333 -19.77 39.68 24.56
N ASP A 334 -20.25 38.77 23.73
CA ASP A 334 -21.28 39.07 22.74
C ASP A 334 -22.66 39.33 23.34
N ARG A 335 -22.95 38.72 24.50
CA ARG A 335 -24.19 38.97 25.25
C ARG A 335 -24.13 40.21 26.17
N SER A 336 -22.92 40.73 26.42
CA SER A 336 -22.72 41.84 27.32
C SER A 336 -23.01 43.21 26.64
N ARG A 337 -23.63 44.13 27.39
CA ARG A 337 -23.73 45.54 27.02
C ARG A 337 -22.57 46.39 27.52
N LEU A 338 -21.62 45.80 28.24
CA LEU A 338 -20.45 46.48 28.77
C LEU A 338 -19.44 46.78 27.66
N VAL A 339 -18.68 47.86 27.85
CA VAL A 339 -17.63 48.26 26.91
C VAL A 339 -16.34 48.62 27.66
N GLY A 340 -15.23 48.63 26.92
CA GLY A 340 -13.91 49.03 27.43
C GLY A 340 -13.47 48.22 28.65
N LYS A 341 -12.93 48.87 29.67
CA LYS A 341 -12.37 48.23 30.86
C LYS A 341 -13.37 47.32 31.62
N LYS A 342 -14.66 47.72 31.64
CA LYS A 342 -15.70 46.93 32.31
C LYS A 342 -15.93 45.59 31.60
N LEU A 343 -15.94 45.58 30.26
CA LEU A 343 -16.06 44.37 29.51
C LEU A 343 -14.81 43.49 29.67
N ALA A 344 -13.61 44.08 29.58
CA ALA A 344 -12.36 43.38 29.81
C ALA A 344 -12.32 42.68 31.20
N ASN A 345 -12.72 43.37 32.26
CA ASN A 345 -12.76 42.78 33.58
C ASN A 345 -13.73 41.58 33.67
N LEU A 346 -14.78 41.54 32.85
CA LEU A 346 -15.74 40.45 32.82
C LEU A 346 -15.16 39.21 32.07
N VAL A 347 -14.55 39.39 30.91
CA VAL A 347 -14.20 38.28 30.01
C VAL A 347 -12.77 37.83 30.15
N ASN A 348 -11.82 38.72 30.50
CA ASN A 348 -10.39 38.37 30.56
C ASN A 348 -10.06 37.22 31.53
N PRO A 349 -10.73 37.13 32.74
CA PRO A 349 -10.51 35.98 33.62
C PRO A 349 -10.81 34.63 32.92
N VAL A 350 -11.87 34.59 32.09
CA VAL A 350 -12.28 33.36 31.38
C VAL A 350 -11.33 33.07 30.20
N TYR A 351 -10.90 34.09 29.44
CA TYR A 351 -9.84 33.93 28.45
C TYR A 351 -8.52 33.42 29.07
N SER A 352 -8.21 33.88 30.29
CA SER A 352 -7.02 33.41 31.02
C SER A 352 -7.14 31.97 31.46
N GLN A 353 -8.36 31.43 31.67
CA GLN A 353 -8.58 30.00 31.91
C GLN A 353 -8.35 29.16 30.65
N ALA A 354 -8.71 29.67 29.45
CA ALA A 354 -8.50 28.99 28.21
C ALA A 354 -7.01 28.83 27.86
N LEU A 355 -6.21 29.83 28.22
CA LEU A 355 -4.85 30.02 27.75
C LEU A 355 -3.91 28.83 27.98
N PRO A 356 -3.77 28.26 29.22
CA PRO A 356 -2.82 27.16 29.45
C PRO A 356 -3.13 25.93 28.64
N TYR A 357 -4.39 25.63 28.40
CA TYR A 357 -4.81 24.47 27.59
C TYR A 357 -4.49 24.67 26.10
N LEU A 358 -4.81 25.84 25.56
CA LEU A 358 -4.54 26.15 24.15
C LEU A 358 -3.04 26.27 23.89
N GLU A 359 -2.25 26.88 24.78
CA GLU A 359 -0.79 26.93 24.67
C GLU A 359 -0.18 25.54 24.68
N LYS A 360 -0.67 24.65 25.54
CA LYS A 360 -0.19 23.28 25.62
C LYS A 360 -0.53 22.48 24.38
N SER A 361 -1.76 22.59 23.89
CA SER A 361 -2.16 21.99 22.62
C SER A 361 -1.30 22.49 21.46
N TYR A 362 -1.02 23.80 21.41
CA TYR A 362 -0.20 24.40 20.36
C TYR A 362 1.26 23.95 20.42
N ALA A 363 1.81 23.77 21.60
CA ALA A 363 3.17 23.26 21.78
C ALA A 363 3.34 21.83 21.22
N ILE A 364 2.27 21.03 21.28
CA ILE A 364 2.24 19.66 20.75
C ILE A 364 1.96 19.64 19.23
N ASN A 365 1.00 20.48 18.78
CA ASN A 365 0.59 20.55 17.37
C ASN A 365 0.61 22.01 16.85
N PRO A 366 1.77 22.55 16.47
CA PRO A 366 1.92 23.94 16.04
C PRO A 366 1.31 24.24 14.66
N ASN A 367 0.94 23.23 13.90
CA ASN A 367 0.39 23.39 12.55
C ASN A 367 -1.12 23.66 12.52
N ASN A 368 -1.81 23.63 13.67
CA ASN A 368 -3.24 23.90 13.75
C ASN A 368 -3.51 25.41 13.62
N LYS A 369 -4.06 25.83 12.47
CA LYS A 369 -4.34 27.24 12.14
C LYS A 369 -5.43 27.84 13.03
N ASP A 370 -6.47 27.08 13.37
CA ASP A 370 -7.58 27.58 14.20
C ASP A 370 -7.12 27.83 15.64
N LEU A 371 -6.29 26.92 16.16
CA LEU A 371 -5.66 27.07 17.46
C LEU A 371 -4.74 28.29 17.50
N ARG A 372 -3.92 28.49 16.44
CA ARG A 372 -3.05 29.65 16.33
C ARG A 372 -3.85 30.96 16.28
N ASN A 373 -4.97 30.98 15.56
CA ASN A 373 -5.86 32.15 15.52
C ASN A 373 -6.50 32.44 16.87
N ALA A 374 -6.95 31.41 17.60
CA ALA A 374 -7.50 31.56 18.94
C ALA A 374 -6.47 32.12 19.93
N LEU A 375 -5.24 31.59 19.91
CA LEU A 375 -4.16 32.09 20.77
C LEU A 375 -3.80 33.55 20.45
N ARG A 376 -3.71 33.91 19.15
CA ARG A 376 -3.46 35.30 18.73
C ARG A 376 -4.54 36.24 19.27
N ASP A 377 -5.81 35.86 19.19
CA ASP A 377 -6.92 36.63 19.69
C ASP A 377 -6.86 36.80 21.24
N ILE A 378 -6.54 35.72 21.97
CA ILE A 378 -6.39 35.77 23.44
C ILE A 378 -5.19 36.65 23.82
N TYR A 379 -4.02 36.50 23.21
CA TYR A 379 -2.85 37.31 23.54
C TYR A 379 -3.11 38.80 23.31
N TYR A 380 -3.78 39.15 22.20
CA TYR A 380 -4.21 40.53 21.96
C TYR A 380 -5.13 41.05 23.08
N LYS A 381 -6.17 40.30 23.48
CA LYS A 381 -7.14 40.69 24.49
C LYS A 381 -6.54 40.83 25.91
N LEU A 382 -5.58 39.95 26.21
CA LEU A 382 -4.89 39.94 27.51
C LEU A 382 -3.68 40.85 27.55
N GLY A 383 -3.35 41.55 26.45
CA GLY A 383 -2.21 42.47 26.36
C GLY A 383 -0.84 41.79 26.43
N GLN A 384 -0.74 40.52 26.02
CA GLN A 384 0.52 39.74 26.01
C GLN A 384 1.29 40.00 24.74
N ALA A 385 1.88 41.21 24.62
CA ALA A 385 2.49 41.71 23.38
C ALA A 385 3.63 40.78 22.83
N ASP A 386 4.51 40.29 23.70
CA ASP A 386 5.63 39.44 23.29
C ASP A 386 5.16 38.10 22.69
N LYS A 387 4.15 37.46 23.29
CA LYS A 387 3.56 36.21 22.78
C LYS A 387 2.78 36.46 21.49
N LEU A 388 2.08 37.60 21.39
CA LEU A 388 1.39 38.00 20.17
C LEU A 388 2.36 38.15 19.01
N GLN A 389 3.46 38.87 19.20
CA GLN A 389 4.50 39.03 18.18
C GLN A 389 5.14 37.70 17.79
N ALA A 390 5.40 36.82 18.76
CA ALA A 390 5.98 35.52 18.50
C ALA A 390 5.06 34.66 17.62
N ILE A 391 3.75 34.59 17.92
CA ILE A 391 2.80 33.74 17.16
C ILE A 391 2.50 34.32 15.76
N GLU A 392 2.56 35.65 15.60
CA GLU A 392 2.40 36.33 14.31
C GLU A 392 3.61 36.16 13.39
N SER A 393 4.80 35.89 13.93
CA SER A 393 6.01 35.64 13.15
C SER A 393 6.05 34.26 12.49
N VAL A 394 5.17 33.35 12.88
CA VAL A 394 5.07 32.00 12.30
C VAL A 394 4.41 32.11 10.93
N LYS A 395 5.18 31.82 9.87
CA LYS A 395 4.67 31.79 8.49
C LYS A 395 3.74 30.59 8.27
N ASP A 396 2.70 30.80 7.48
CA ASP A 396 1.77 29.74 7.03
C ASP A 396 2.43 28.71 6.12
#